data_040c33fda24a7c3a99ed174bb63c36f7
#
_entry.id   040c33fda24a7c3a99ed174bb63c36f7
#
_cell.length_a   1.000
_cell.length_b   1.000
_cell.length_c   1.000
_cell.angle_alpha   90.00
_cell.angle_beta   90.00
_cell.angle_gamma   90.00
#
_symmetry.space_group_name_H-M   'P 1'
#
loop_
_entity.id
_entity.type
_entity.pdbx_description
1 polymer ?
#
loop_
_entity_poly.entity_id
_entity_poly.type
_entity_poly.pdbx_seq_one_letter_code
_entity_poly.pdbx_strand_id
1 'polypeptide(L)'
;IISFELKSNPQGQNYSDAIHQYRTQRNPKTRLFQFKSGTLVNFAMDLNEVYMTTRLQGETTSFLPFNMGDGKGVDAGKGNPACTDDYPVHYMWEDILTKDTLIDLISRYIFIETKEKVDELTGKKTKTETIIFPRYHQLDCLRKCLADVKENKSSFNYLIQHSAGSGKTNTIAWLAHRLSSLHDADDKQIFSNVVVVTDRVVVDRQLQAAISGIEHKSGLFKPMKDDCTSDDLRRALEGNTKIIATTIQKFPYIVDTVASLKDKTFAVIIDEAHSSTAGKNMAAITKALGKGKKDDDEEIDVEDTIVDEIKRNGKQDNVSFFAFTATPKPTTLQLFGRLNKDGHGGAFHTYSMKQAIEEGFILDVLQNYITYKTFFQINKIIQDDPELETKKAKRQIARSAELHDTNIAQRVEVIVEHFRTTVMSELGGSAKAMVITDSRQGAVKYRKAMEDYLNKKGYTDIKALVAFSGKVKVDDEEFTEPKMNGFAEEKLSQMFDKDDYKVLLVANKYQTGFDQKKLCAMYVLKKLRGVNAVQTLSRLNRICTPYNKRTFILDFKNEYDDMKAAFAPY
;
A
#
# COMPACT_ATOMS: atom_id res chain seq x y z
N ILE A 1 27.81 15.09 -1.79
CA ILE A 1 27.39 16.50 -1.98
C ILE A 1 25.87 16.55 -1.89
N ILE A 2 25.33 17.58 -1.25
CA ILE A 2 23.90 17.91 -1.17
C ILE A 2 23.76 19.31 -1.77
N SER A 3 22.77 19.56 -2.60
CA SER A 3 22.47 20.89 -3.13
C SER A 3 21.18 21.45 -2.58
N PHE A 4 21.11 22.75 -2.48
CA PHE A 4 19.94 23.51 -2.05
C PHE A 4 19.62 24.61 -3.05
N GLU A 5 18.33 24.74 -3.36
CA GLU A 5 17.76 25.90 -4.01
C GLU A 5 16.83 26.57 -3.00
N LEU A 6 17.30 27.70 -2.44
CA LEU A 6 16.61 28.39 -1.35
C LEU A 6 15.79 29.56 -1.91
N LYS A 7 14.58 29.74 -1.38
CA LYS A 7 13.67 30.84 -1.71
C LYS A 7 13.20 31.57 -0.47
N SER A 8 12.92 32.84 -0.62
CA SER A 8 12.50 33.72 0.47
C SER A 8 11.05 34.16 0.26
N ASN A 9 10.14 33.68 1.11
CA ASN A 9 8.72 34.03 1.06
C ASN A 9 8.47 35.55 1.18
N PRO A 10 9.20 36.33 2.02
CA PRO A 10 9.07 37.79 2.06
C PRO A 10 9.37 38.48 0.73
N GLN A 11 10.12 37.84 -0.17
CA GLN A 11 10.41 38.34 -1.52
C GLN A 11 9.44 37.82 -2.59
N GLY A 12 8.35 37.17 -2.19
CA GLY A 12 7.32 36.62 -3.06
C GLY A 12 7.71 35.33 -3.79
N GLN A 13 8.78 34.66 -3.34
CA GLN A 13 9.22 33.38 -3.89
C GLN A 13 9.00 32.25 -2.88
N ASN A 14 8.75 31.04 -3.39
CA ASN A 14 8.52 29.87 -2.58
C ASN A 14 9.20 28.61 -3.14
N TYR A 15 9.01 27.45 -2.52
CA TYR A 15 9.61 26.19 -2.94
C TYR A 15 9.26 25.80 -4.38
N SER A 16 8.13 26.21 -4.94
CA SER A 16 7.77 25.88 -6.32
C SER A 16 8.66 26.62 -7.33
N ASP A 17 9.11 27.83 -6.97
CA ASP A 17 10.11 28.55 -7.76
C ASP A 17 11.47 27.85 -7.72
N ALA A 18 11.83 27.29 -6.57
CA ALA A 18 13.04 26.48 -6.43
C ALA A 18 12.96 25.20 -7.28
N ILE A 19 11.81 24.50 -7.26
CA ILE A 19 11.55 23.34 -8.12
C ILE A 19 11.62 23.72 -9.61
N HIS A 20 10.99 24.84 -9.99
CA HIS A 20 11.04 25.34 -11.36
C HIS A 20 12.49 25.61 -11.81
N GLN A 21 13.28 26.21 -10.94
CA GLN A 21 14.69 26.51 -11.22
C GLN A 21 15.51 25.22 -11.42
N TYR A 22 15.32 24.18 -10.62
CA TYR A 22 15.94 22.88 -10.84
C TYR A 22 15.53 22.24 -12.16
N ARG A 23 14.27 22.37 -12.55
CA ARG A 23 13.74 21.78 -13.78
C ARG A 23 14.24 22.48 -15.06
N THR A 24 14.35 23.80 -15.02
CA THR A 24 14.58 24.61 -16.24
C THR A 24 15.99 25.19 -16.34
N GLN A 25 16.65 25.48 -15.21
CA GLN A 25 17.91 26.20 -15.19
C GLN A 25 19.11 25.35 -14.73
N ARG A 26 18.88 24.18 -14.12
CA ARG A 26 19.95 23.29 -13.67
C ARG A 26 20.12 22.14 -14.66
N ASN A 27 21.29 22.13 -15.35
CA ASN A 27 21.54 21.08 -16.35
C ASN A 27 21.96 19.77 -15.67
N PRO A 28 21.19 18.67 -15.83
CA PRO A 28 21.49 17.36 -15.22
C PRO A 28 22.82 16.74 -15.67
N LYS A 29 23.40 17.21 -16.79
CA LYS A 29 24.64 16.69 -17.33
C LYS A 29 25.90 17.36 -16.74
N THR A 30 25.74 18.43 -15.96
CA THR A 30 26.90 19.05 -15.30
C THR A 30 27.43 18.13 -14.21
N ARG A 31 28.75 18.21 -13.95
CA ARG A 31 29.42 17.38 -12.93
C ARG A 31 28.73 17.41 -11.56
N LEU A 32 28.18 18.55 -11.16
CA LEU A 32 27.50 18.72 -9.87
C LEU A 32 26.23 17.90 -9.79
N PHE A 33 25.42 17.82 -10.87
CA PHE A 33 24.11 17.16 -10.88
C PHE A 33 24.12 15.79 -11.57
N GLN A 34 25.30 15.35 -12.01
CA GLN A 34 25.43 14.06 -12.69
C GLN A 34 25.04 12.91 -11.74
N PHE A 35 24.15 12.06 -12.21
CA PHE A 35 23.65 10.91 -11.43
C PHE A 35 24.80 10.00 -10.99
N LYS A 36 24.83 9.57 -9.74
CA LYS A 36 25.83 8.75 -9.03
C LYS A 36 27.18 9.41 -8.74
N SER A 37 27.56 10.47 -9.42
CA SER A 37 28.89 11.11 -9.26
C SER A 37 28.81 12.55 -8.75
N GLY A 38 27.64 13.17 -8.81
CA GLY A 38 27.37 14.51 -8.33
C GLY A 38 26.67 14.54 -6.96
N THR A 39 25.54 15.25 -6.91
CA THR A 39 24.71 15.36 -5.70
C THR A 39 23.96 14.06 -5.40
N LEU A 40 23.92 13.67 -4.13
CA LEU A 40 23.11 12.55 -3.63
C LEU A 40 21.63 12.93 -3.54
N VAL A 41 21.37 14.17 -3.13
CA VAL A 41 20.02 14.73 -3.00
C VAL A 41 20.06 16.23 -3.29
N ASN A 42 18.99 16.73 -3.90
CA ASN A 42 18.80 18.16 -4.20
C ASN A 42 17.52 18.60 -3.49
N PHE A 43 17.62 19.62 -2.64
CA PHE A 43 16.53 20.18 -1.88
C PHE A 43 16.05 21.50 -2.50
N ALA A 44 14.76 21.61 -2.72
CA ALA A 44 14.04 22.83 -3.06
C ALA A 44 13.29 23.27 -1.81
N MET A 45 13.62 24.43 -1.23
CA MET A 45 13.02 24.85 0.02
C MET A 45 12.79 26.36 0.09
N ASP A 46 11.80 26.73 0.86
CA ASP A 46 11.57 28.06 1.35
C ASP A 46 11.58 28.08 2.89
N LEU A 47 11.04 29.11 3.52
CA LEU A 47 11.01 29.25 4.99
C LEU A 47 9.96 28.33 5.65
N ASN A 48 9.05 27.72 4.87
CA ASN A 48 7.92 26.95 5.37
C ASN A 48 7.97 25.47 4.98
N GLU A 49 8.43 25.14 3.75
CA GLU A 49 8.35 23.79 3.20
C GLU A 49 9.65 23.35 2.51
N VAL A 50 9.89 22.04 2.50
CA VAL A 50 11.05 21.39 1.89
C VAL A 50 10.61 20.27 0.96
N TYR A 51 11.18 20.23 -0.24
CA TYR A 51 11.01 19.16 -1.22
C TYR A 51 12.35 18.64 -1.69
N MET A 52 12.44 17.38 -2.05
CA MET A 52 13.69 16.74 -2.45
C MET A 52 13.58 15.90 -3.71
N THR A 53 14.69 15.78 -4.41
CA THR A 53 14.88 14.81 -5.49
C THR A 53 16.29 14.23 -5.47
N THR A 54 16.43 12.96 -5.82
CA THR A 54 17.75 12.29 -5.93
C THR A 54 18.29 12.26 -7.36
N ARG A 55 17.51 12.76 -8.33
CA ARG A 55 17.91 12.79 -9.73
C ARG A 55 17.22 13.91 -10.49
N LEU A 56 17.99 14.78 -11.12
CA LEU A 56 17.47 15.77 -12.05
C LEU A 56 17.25 15.14 -13.44
N GLN A 57 16.12 15.46 -14.07
CA GLN A 57 15.71 14.96 -15.40
C GLN A 57 15.10 16.10 -16.24
N GLY A 58 15.54 17.35 -16.02
CA GLY A 58 14.94 18.54 -16.63
C GLY A 58 13.50 18.72 -16.17
N GLU A 59 12.61 19.10 -17.07
CA GLU A 59 11.19 19.37 -16.77
C GLU A 59 10.44 18.18 -16.15
N THR A 60 10.88 16.95 -16.43
CA THR A 60 10.25 15.73 -15.89
C THR A 60 10.74 15.36 -14.48
N THR A 61 11.61 16.18 -13.86
CA THR A 61 12.10 15.93 -12.52
C THR A 61 10.95 15.90 -11.52
N SER A 62 10.82 14.80 -10.78
CA SER A 62 9.86 14.66 -9.70
C SER A 62 10.49 15.03 -8.37
N PHE A 63 9.79 15.83 -7.57
CA PHE A 63 10.15 16.18 -6.21
C PHE A 63 9.19 15.53 -5.22
N LEU A 64 9.73 15.05 -4.11
CA LEU A 64 8.98 14.46 -3.01
C LEU A 64 9.03 15.40 -1.80
N PRO A 65 7.94 15.52 -1.03
CA PRO A 65 7.93 16.31 0.20
C PRO A 65 8.90 15.74 1.23
N PHE A 66 9.55 16.63 1.97
CA PHE A 66 10.46 16.31 3.08
C PHE A 66 10.06 17.11 4.32
N ASN A 67 8.76 17.16 4.63
CA ASN A 67 8.17 17.95 5.71
C ASN A 67 7.78 17.07 6.90
N MET A 68 7.75 17.69 8.09
CA MET A 68 7.36 17.02 9.34
C MET A 68 5.88 16.65 9.36
N GLY A 69 5.03 17.45 8.73
CA GLY A 69 3.58 17.44 8.87
C GLY A 69 3.12 18.43 9.93
N ASP A 70 2.11 19.23 9.60
CA ASP A 70 1.50 20.18 10.55
C ASP A 70 0.32 19.54 11.28
N GLY A 71 0.39 19.48 12.60
CA GLY A 71 -0.60 18.81 13.45
C GLY A 71 -0.09 17.51 14.08
N LYS A 72 -1.01 16.68 14.59
CA LYS A 72 -0.68 15.44 15.29
C LYS A 72 -1.54 14.27 14.83
N GLY A 73 -0.92 13.09 14.78
CA GLY A 73 -1.61 11.84 14.48
C GLY A 73 -2.29 11.86 13.12
N VAL A 74 -3.55 11.44 13.06
CA VAL A 74 -4.32 11.34 11.81
C VAL A 74 -4.75 12.71 11.27
N ASP A 75 -4.79 13.74 12.11
CA ASP A 75 -5.16 15.10 11.73
C ASP A 75 -3.99 15.91 11.16
N ALA A 76 -2.77 15.37 11.22
CA ALA A 76 -1.61 16.01 10.64
C ALA A 76 -1.80 16.25 9.13
N GLY A 77 -1.56 17.48 8.73
CA GLY A 77 -1.65 17.94 7.34
C GLY A 77 -0.26 18.22 6.73
N LYS A 78 -0.29 18.87 5.58
CA LYS A 78 0.88 19.29 4.82
C LYS A 78 1.71 20.33 5.59
N GLY A 79 3.01 20.39 5.31
CA GLY A 79 3.92 21.42 5.77
C GLY A 79 4.63 21.08 7.08
N ASN A 80 4.96 22.10 7.85
CA ASN A 80 5.69 21.99 9.10
C ASN A 80 5.00 22.79 10.19
N PRO A 81 5.12 22.40 11.49
CA PRO A 81 4.56 23.16 12.59
C PRO A 81 5.10 24.60 12.63
N ALA A 82 4.24 25.55 12.96
CA ALA A 82 4.69 26.92 13.19
C ALA A 82 5.71 26.98 14.35
N CYS A 83 6.77 27.74 14.14
CA CYS A 83 7.80 28.00 15.15
C CYS A 83 7.76 29.48 15.55
N THR A 84 7.86 29.79 16.85
CA THR A 84 7.82 31.16 17.34
C THR A 84 9.17 31.86 17.24
N ASP A 85 10.26 31.15 17.42
CA ASP A 85 11.61 31.69 17.54
C ASP A 85 12.49 31.39 16.31
N ASP A 86 12.00 30.59 15.36
CA ASP A 86 12.72 30.21 14.13
C ASP A 86 11.71 29.93 12.99
N TYR A 87 12.21 29.46 11.86
CA TYR A 87 11.37 29.08 10.72
C TYR A 87 10.83 27.65 10.85
N PRO A 88 9.65 27.33 10.31
CA PRO A 88 9.09 25.99 10.29
C PRO A 88 10.04 24.90 9.78
N VAL A 89 11.01 25.26 8.95
CA VAL A 89 12.01 24.35 8.38
C VAL A 89 13.31 24.26 9.20
N HIS A 90 13.36 24.79 10.42
CA HIS A 90 14.56 24.83 11.29
C HIS A 90 15.18 23.43 11.52
N TYR A 91 14.39 22.37 11.53
CA TYR A 91 14.88 21.00 11.66
C TYR A 91 15.92 20.63 10.59
N MET A 92 15.93 21.32 9.44
CA MET A 92 16.92 21.05 8.39
C MET A 92 18.36 21.33 8.88
N TRP A 93 18.61 22.47 9.54
CA TRP A 93 19.95 22.79 10.04
C TRP A 93 20.22 22.33 11.46
N GLU A 94 19.19 22.23 12.30
CA GLU A 94 19.36 21.78 13.69
C GLU A 94 19.51 20.26 13.81
N ASP A 95 18.92 19.48 12.86
CA ASP A 95 18.95 18.04 12.91
C ASP A 95 19.48 17.40 11.61
N ILE A 96 18.84 17.61 10.46
CA ILE A 96 19.12 16.84 9.24
C ILE A 96 20.55 17.09 8.70
N LEU A 97 21.02 18.33 8.74
CA LEU A 97 22.33 18.74 8.22
C LEU A 97 23.45 18.67 9.25
N THR A 98 23.17 18.17 10.45
CA THR A 98 24.23 17.94 11.43
C THR A 98 25.19 16.85 10.94
N LYS A 99 26.44 16.93 11.35
CA LYS A 99 27.49 15.98 10.93
C LYS A 99 27.09 14.54 11.21
N ASP A 100 26.57 14.26 12.41
CA ASP A 100 26.23 12.91 12.85
C ASP A 100 25.06 12.35 12.04
N THR A 101 24.02 13.15 11.80
CA THR A 101 22.89 12.77 10.96
C THR A 101 23.31 12.51 9.52
N LEU A 102 24.16 13.36 8.94
CA LEU A 102 24.63 13.18 7.55
C LEU A 102 25.48 11.90 7.41
N ILE A 103 26.34 11.60 8.38
CA ILE A 103 27.11 10.36 8.39
C ILE A 103 26.18 9.16 8.51
N ASP A 104 25.17 9.20 9.40
CA ASP A 104 24.20 8.13 9.58
C ASP A 104 23.36 7.92 8.29
N LEU A 105 22.89 9.00 7.66
CA LEU A 105 22.17 8.95 6.38
C LEU A 105 22.99 8.29 5.28
N ILE A 106 24.23 8.73 5.09
CA ILE A 106 25.11 8.23 4.01
C ILE A 106 25.49 6.77 4.25
N SER A 107 25.78 6.40 5.49
CA SER A 107 26.29 5.06 5.80
C SER A 107 25.21 4.00 5.92
N ARG A 108 23.93 4.36 6.21
CA ARG A 108 22.91 3.40 6.63
C ARG A 108 21.56 3.52 5.96
N TYR A 109 21.29 4.63 5.26
CA TYR A 109 19.95 4.84 4.65
C TYR A 109 20.02 5.00 3.13
N ILE A 110 21.07 5.61 2.59
CA ILE A 110 21.17 5.85 1.16
C ILE A 110 21.66 4.58 0.45
N PHE A 111 20.90 4.11 -0.53
CA PHE A 111 21.28 2.99 -1.39
C PHE A 111 20.77 3.18 -2.82
N ILE A 112 21.28 2.36 -3.75
CA ILE A 112 20.84 2.35 -5.14
C ILE A 112 19.87 1.19 -5.35
N GLU A 113 18.61 1.52 -5.64
CA GLU A 113 17.63 0.54 -6.08
C GLU A 113 17.78 0.31 -7.59
N THR A 114 17.93 -0.95 -8.00
CA THR A 114 17.98 -1.34 -9.40
C THR A 114 16.72 -2.13 -9.76
N LYS A 115 15.93 -1.62 -10.71
CA LYS A 115 14.77 -2.33 -11.27
C LYS A 115 15.09 -2.81 -12.68
N GLU A 116 14.92 -4.10 -12.93
CA GLU A 116 14.98 -4.68 -14.27
C GLU A 116 13.57 -4.79 -14.86
N LYS A 117 13.37 -4.20 -16.02
CA LYS A 117 12.17 -4.39 -16.83
C LYS A 117 12.56 -5.18 -18.08
N VAL A 118 11.92 -6.31 -18.27
CA VAL A 118 12.09 -7.12 -19.49
C VAL A 118 10.98 -6.73 -20.46
N ASP A 119 11.35 -6.27 -21.63
CA ASP A 119 10.42 -6.10 -22.74
C ASP A 119 10.10 -7.49 -23.31
N GLU A 120 8.87 -7.95 -23.11
CA GLU A 120 8.47 -9.31 -23.47
C GLU A 120 8.40 -9.54 -24.99
N LEU A 121 8.26 -8.50 -25.80
CA LEU A 121 8.24 -8.60 -27.27
C LEU A 121 9.65 -8.74 -27.84
N THR A 122 10.59 -7.99 -27.27
CA THR A 122 11.97 -7.95 -27.79
C THR A 122 12.97 -8.74 -26.94
N GLY A 123 12.56 -9.23 -25.75
CA GLY A 123 13.45 -9.82 -24.75
C GLY A 123 14.47 -8.85 -24.17
N LYS A 124 14.43 -7.58 -24.53
CA LYS A 124 15.41 -6.56 -24.11
C LYS A 124 15.22 -6.24 -22.65
N LYS A 125 16.28 -6.42 -21.86
CA LYS A 125 16.32 -6.02 -20.45
C LYS A 125 16.72 -4.55 -20.34
N THR A 126 15.88 -3.76 -19.70
CA THR A 126 16.17 -2.37 -19.36
C THR A 126 16.38 -2.26 -17.85
N LYS A 127 17.53 -1.75 -17.42
CA LYS A 127 17.84 -1.48 -16.01
C LYS A 127 17.56 -0.01 -15.70
N THR A 128 16.76 0.24 -14.69
CA THR A 128 16.56 1.59 -14.15
C THR A 128 17.11 1.62 -12.74
N GLU A 129 17.98 2.58 -12.48
CA GLU A 129 18.60 2.78 -11.18
C GLU A 129 18.09 4.08 -10.55
N THR A 130 17.80 4.04 -9.26
CA THR A 130 17.34 5.18 -8.47
C THR A 130 18.10 5.23 -7.16
N ILE A 131 18.65 6.39 -6.80
CA ILE A 131 19.17 6.60 -5.45
C ILE A 131 17.98 6.77 -4.52
N ILE A 132 17.87 5.91 -3.52
CA ILE A 132 16.85 5.99 -2.49
C ILE A 132 17.41 6.82 -1.33
N PHE A 133 16.66 7.87 -0.98
CA PHE A 133 16.91 8.74 0.16
C PHE A 133 15.65 8.71 1.03
N PRO A 134 15.73 8.57 2.36
CA PRO A 134 14.54 8.48 3.21
C PRO A 134 13.77 9.81 3.19
N ARG A 135 12.45 9.74 3.14
CA ARG A 135 11.59 10.89 3.38
C ARG A 135 11.56 11.21 4.87
N TYR A 136 11.18 12.43 5.23
CA TYR A 136 11.19 12.86 6.63
C TYR A 136 10.44 11.90 7.56
N HIS A 137 9.18 11.56 7.25
CA HIS A 137 8.38 10.66 8.08
C HIS A 137 8.98 9.25 8.23
N GLN A 138 9.73 8.76 7.22
CA GLN A 138 10.43 7.48 7.29
C GLN A 138 11.61 7.57 8.27
N LEU A 139 12.41 8.62 8.14
CA LEU A 139 13.56 8.87 9.00
C LEU A 139 13.13 9.08 10.46
N ASP A 140 12.12 9.89 10.69
CA ASP A 140 11.55 10.18 12.02
C ASP A 140 11.00 8.91 12.68
N CYS A 141 10.22 8.10 11.93
CA CYS A 141 9.72 6.82 12.40
C CYS A 141 10.86 5.89 12.85
N LEU A 142 11.88 5.73 12.00
CA LEU A 142 13.01 4.86 12.30
C LEU A 142 13.79 5.33 13.55
N ARG A 143 14.07 6.61 13.64
CA ARG A 143 14.78 7.20 14.79
C ARG A 143 14.01 7.04 16.08
N LYS A 144 12.70 7.33 16.08
CA LYS A 144 11.83 7.14 17.24
C LYS A 144 11.77 5.68 17.68
N CYS A 145 11.59 4.75 16.73
CA CYS A 145 11.60 3.31 17.04
C CYS A 145 12.94 2.87 17.65
N LEU A 146 14.06 3.27 17.05
CA LEU A 146 15.38 2.87 17.56
C LEU A 146 15.72 3.47 18.92
N ALA A 147 15.33 4.72 19.18
CA ALA A 147 15.53 5.36 20.48
C ALA A 147 14.70 4.66 21.56
N ASP A 148 13.42 4.42 21.30
CA ASP A 148 12.53 3.74 22.24
C ASP A 148 12.96 2.28 22.52
N VAL A 149 13.42 1.56 21.48
CA VAL A 149 13.96 0.19 21.66
C VAL A 149 15.25 0.19 22.49
N LYS A 150 16.12 1.18 22.34
CA LYS A 150 17.33 1.29 23.17
C LYS A 150 17.00 1.47 24.66
N GLU A 151 15.97 2.24 24.95
CA GLU A 151 15.51 2.51 26.32
C GLU A 151 14.77 1.31 26.90
N ASN A 152 13.81 0.76 26.15
CA ASN A 152 12.85 -0.24 26.64
C ASN A 152 13.25 -1.69 26.32
N LYS A 153 14.26 -1.91 25.46
CA LYS A 153 14.73 -3.23 25.00
C LYS A 153 13.63 -4.03 24.26
N SER A 154 13.53 -5.34 24.51
CA SER A 154 12.47 -6.20 23.97
C SER A 154 11.18 -6.08 24.80
N SER A 155 10.09 -6.69 24.34
CA SER A 155 8.77 -6.80 25.00
C SER A 155 7.77 -5.65 24.77
N PHE A 156 8.08 -4.70 23.92
CA PHE A 156 7.15 -3.63 23.53
C PHE A 156 6.65 -3.79 22.11
N ASN A 157 5.39 -3.41 21.91
CA ASN A 157 4.76 -3.41 20.59
C ASN A 157 4.74 -2.00 20.00
N TYR A 158 4.85 -1.93 18.67
CA TYR A 158 4.90 -0.69 17.92
C TYR A 158 3.89 -0.75 16.76
N LEU A 159 2.93 0.14 16.74
CA LEU A 159 2.03 0.34 15.61
C LEU A 159 2.52 1.52 14.78
N ILE A 160 2.84 1.27 13.53
CA ILE A 160 3.27 2.28 12.57
C ILE A 160 2.14 2.46 11.54
N GLN A 161 1.39 3.55 11.69
CA GLN A 161 0.30 3.89 10.79
C GLN A 161 0.81 4.83 9.70
N HIS A 162 1.18 4.26 8.56
CA HIS A 162 1.61 5.00 7.40
C HIS A 162 0.66 4.79 6.23
N SER A 163 0.23 5.85 5.56
CA SER A 163 -0.71 5.83 4.45
C SER A 163 -0.27 4.87 3.33
N ALA A 164 -1.22 4.39 2.55
CA ALA A 164 -0.91 3.58 1.38
C ALA A 164 0.01 4.38 0.42
N GLY A 165 1.07 3.73 -0.08
CA GLY A 165 2.02 4.39 -0.98
C GLY A 165 3.10 5.24 -0.31
N SER A 166 3.11 5.37 1.00
CA SER A 166 4.11 6.15 1.77
C SER A 166 5.54 5.61 1.69
N GLY A 167 5.77 4.46 1.04
CA GLY A 167 7.07 3.82 0.97
C GLY A 167 7.37 2.89 2.14
N LYS A 168 6.35 2.28 2.77
CA LYS A 168 6.49 1.33 3.89
C LYS A 168 7.54 0.26 3.65
N THR A 169 7.62 -0.30 2.44
CA THR A 169 8.61 -1.32 2.08
C THR A 169 10.05 -0.90 2.40
N ASN A 170 10.45 0.33 2.04
CA ASN A 170 11.78 0.84 2.35
C ASN A 170 11.94 1.10 3.86
N THR A 171 10.90 1.62 4.52
CA THR A 171 10.92 1.83 5.99
C THR A 171 11.13 0.51 6.73
N ILE A 172 10.44 -0.55 6.32
CA ILE A 172 10.58 -1.92 6.87
C ILE A 172 11.99 -2.45 6.61
N ALA A 173 12.52 -2.29 5.40
CA ALA A 173 13.86 -2.75 5.06
C ALA A 173 14.93 -2.06 5.93
N TRP A 174 14.88 -0.74 6.06
CA TRP A 174 15.78 0.01 6.96
C TRP A 174 15.60 -0.43 8.43
N LEU A 175 14.35 -0.55 8.90
CA LEU A 175 14.10 -0.97 10.28
C LEU A 175 14.69 -2.35 10.56
N ALA A 176 14.52 -3.31 9.65
CA ALA A 176 15.07 -4.65 9.78
C ALA A 176 16.60 -4.64 9.92
N HIS A 177 17.29 -3.89 9.05
CA HIS A 177 18.75 -3.75 9.14
C HIS A 177 19.20 -3.04 10.41
N ARG A 178 18.51 -1.98 10.80
CA ARG A 178 18.85 -1.21 12.00
C ARG A 178 18.65 -2.00 13.27
N LEU A 179 17.52 -2.72 13.40
CA LEU A 179 17.25 -3.58 14.57
C LEU A 179 18.21 -4.78 14.65
N SER A 180 18.60 -5.36 13.50
CA SER A 180 19.51 -6.51 13.46
C SER A 180 20.92 -6.20 13.97
N SER A 181 21.31 -4.93 14.02
CA SER A 181 22.62 -4.45 14.46
C SER A 181 22.53 -3.48 15.67
N LEU A 182 21.37 -3.40 16.31
CA LEU A 182 21.14 -2.46 17.40
C LEU A 182 21.72 -3.01 18.71
N HIS A 183 22.53 -2.20 19.38
CA HIS A 183 23.12 -2.48 20.70
C HIS A 183 22.60 -1.49 21.74
N ASP A 184 22.51 -1.94 22.97
CA ASP A 184 22.17 -1.09 24.12
C ASP A 184 23.40 -0.30 24.60
N ALA A 185 23.24 0.42 25.72
CA ALA A 185 24.31 1.24 26.31
C ALA A 185 25.54 0.43 26.78
N ASP A 186 25.35 -0.85 27.05
CA ASP A 186 26.42 -1.78 27.48
C ASP A 186 27.04 -2.54 26.30
N ASP A 187 26.80 -2.07 25.05
CA ASP A 187 27.22 -2.67 23.77
C ASP A 187 26.71 -4.12 23.57
N LYS A 188 25.60 -4.47 24.24
CA LYS A 188 24.94 -5.76 24.07
C LYS A 188 23.88 -5.68 22.98
N GLN A 189 23.91 -6.62 22.06
CA GLN A 189 22.91 -6.71 21.00
C GLN A 189 21.50 -6.91 21.59
N ILE A 190 20.53 -6.07 21.18
CA ILE A 190 19.17 -6.08 21.74
C ILE A 190 18.34 -7.24 21.15
N PHE A 191 18.43 -7.47 19.83
CA PHE A 191 17.70 -8.56 19.17
C PHE A 191 18.65 -9.58 18.55
N SER A 192 18.45 -10.83 18.86
CA SER A 192 19.20 -11.96 18.27
C SER A 192 18.89 -12.11 16.79
N ASN A 193 17.59 -12.02 16.45
CA ASN A 193 17.06 -12.17 15.09
C ASN A 193 15.96 -11.13 14.83
N VAL A 194 15.84 -10.71 13.57
CA VAL A 194 14.73 -9.89 13.07
C VAL A 194 13.94 -10.72 12.06
N VAL A 195 12.65 -10.85 12.27
CA VAL A 195 11.74 -11.61 11.39
C VAL A 195 10.83 -10.63 10.67
N VAL A 196 10.82 -10.65 9.35
CA VAL A 196 9.93 -9.81 8.52
C VAL A 196 8.85 -10.70 7.93
N VAL A 197 7.61 -10.40 8.25
CA VAL A 197 6.42 -11.16 7.85
C VAL A 197 5.62 -10.36 6.84
N THR A 198 5.34 -10.95 5.67
CA THR A 198 4.57 -10.33 4.59
C THR A 198 3.34 -11.16 4.22
N ASP A 199 2.31 -10.51 3.69
CA ASP A 199 1.08 -11.21 3.28
C ASP A 199 1.24 -12.02 1.99
N ARG A 200 1.98 -11.52 1.00
CA ARG A 200 2.00 -12.09 -0.35
C ARG A 200 3.39 -12.26 -0.93
N VAL A 201 3.55 -13.34 -1.69
CA VAL A 201 4.78 -13.68 -2.42
C VAL A 201 5.27 -12.55 -3.35
N VAL A 202 4.36 -11.77 -3.95
CA VAL A 202 4.74 -10.66 -4.87
C VAL A 202 5.27 -9.46 -4.09
N VAL A 203 4.64 -9.09 -2.97
CA VAL A 203 5.12 -8.02 -2.06
C VAL A 203 6.41 -8.46 -1.40
N ASP A 204 6.53 -9.75 -1.07
CA ASP A 204 7.72 -10.36 -0.52
C ASP A 204 8.94 -10.18 -1.44
N ARG A 205 8.81 -10.34 -2.76
CA ARG A 205 9.92 -10.09 -3.72
C ARG A 205 10.40 -8.64 -3.71
N GLN A 206 9.50 -7.66 -3.63
CA GLN A 206 9.88 -6.25 -3.57
C GLN A 206 10.58 -5.92 -2.25
N LEU A 207 10.07 -6.45 -1.15
CA LEU A 207 10.66 -6.27 0.16
C LEU A 207 12.01 -6.99 0.29
N GLN A 208 12.13 -8.22 -0.23
CA GLN A 208 13.39 -8.95 -0.30
C GLN A 208 14.43 -8.17 -1.11
N ALA A 209 14.03 -7.60 -2.26
CA ALA A 209 14.93 -6.76 -3.07
C ALA A 209 15.36 -5.50 -2.33
N ALA A 210 14.47 -4.87 -1.56
CA ALA A 210 14.80 -3.69 -0.75
C ALA A 210 15.77 -4.06 0.39
N ILE A 211 15.51 -5.16 1.12
CA ILE A 211 16.39 -5.64 2.19
C ILE A 211 17.77 -6.00 1.63
N SER A 212 17.81 -6.76 0.53
CA SER A 212 19.07 -7.15 -0.12
C SER A 212 19.83 -5.96 -0.70
N GLY A 213 19.12 -4.92 -1.16
CA GLY A 213 19.73 -3.69 -1.71
C GLY A 213 20.47 -2.84 -0.66
N ILE A 214 20.11 -2.98 0.62
CA ILE A 214 20.76 -2.30 1.76
C ILE A 214 21.91 -3.16 2.31
N GLU A 215 21.95 -4.45 2.00
CA GLU A 215 22.92 -5.39 2.57
C GLU A 215 24.34 -5.08 2.12
N HIS A 216 25.21 -4.74 3.07
CA HIS A 216 26.64 -4.51 2.84
C HIS A 216 27.51 -5.75 3.13
N LYS A 217 26.94 -6.80 3.76
CA LYS A 217 27.63 -8.07 4.08
C LYS A 217 26.74 -9.24 3.67
N SER A 218 27.24 -10.10 2.81
CA SER A 218 26.52 -11.31 2.40
C SER A 218 26.26 -12.24 3.59
N GLY A 219 25.05 -12.84 3.64
CA GLY A 219 24.66 -13.82 4.65
C GLY A 219 23.93 -13.27 5.86
N LEU A 220 23.66 -11.98 5.95
CA LEU A 220 22.83 -11.40 7.01
C LEU A 220 21.34 -11.69 6.81
N PHE A 221 20.90 -11.78 5.56
CA PHE A 221 19.51 -11.94 5.17
C PHE A 221 19.24 -13.33 4.58
N LYS A 222 18.16 -13.99 5.04
CA LYS A 222 17.69 -15.28 4.53
C LYS A 222 16.20 -15.19 4.18
N PRO A 223 15.84 -15.14 2.89
CA PRO A 223 14.45 -15.27 2.49
C PRO A 223 14.00 -16.72 2.60
N MET A 224 12.85 -16.95 3.25
CA MET A 224 12.19 -18.25 3.30
C MET A 224 11.25 -18.37 2.10
N LYS A 225 11.66 -19.11 1.08
CA LYS A 225 10.86 -19.40 -0.11
C LYS A 225 9.64 -20.26 0.23
N ASP A 226 8.70 -20.39 -0.71
CA ASP A 226 7.47 -21.16 -0.50
C ASP A 226 7.72 -22.65 -0.26
N ASP A 227 8.82 -23.19 -0.80
CA ASP A 227 9.27 -24.57 -0.61
C ASP A 227 9.96 -24.83 0.74
N CYS A 228 10.31 -23.78 1.49
CA CYS A 228 10.89 -23.93 2.82
C CYS A 228 9.89 -24.51 3.82
N THR A 229 10.32 -25.49 4.59
CA THR A 229 9.53 -26.14 5.64
C THR A 229 9.51 -25.32 6.94
N SER A 230 8.64 -25.70 7.87
CA SER A 230 8.65 -25.14 9.23
C SER A 230 9.96 -25.45 9.97
N ASP A 231 10.60 -26.58 9.70
CA ASP A 231 11.90 -26.95 10.26
C ASP A 231 13.03 -26.07 9.73
N ASP A 232 12.98 -25.64 8.46
CA ASP A 232 13.96 -24.70 7.91
C ASP A 232 13.86 -23.34 8.58
N LEU A 233 12.63 -22.88 8.85
CA LEU A 233 12.38 -21.64 9.58
C LEU A 233 12.87 -21.76 11.04
N ARG A 234 12.58 -22.87 11.70
CA ARG A 234 13.08 -23.14 13.07
C ARG A 234 14.60 -23.10 13.13
N ARG A 235 15.29 -23.80 12.23
CA ARG A 235 16.77 -23.78 12.16
C ARG A 235 17.32 -22.36 11.92
N ALA A 236 16.62 -21.53 11.13
CA ALA A 236 17.02 -20.16 10.91
C ALA A 236 16.84 -19.29 12.19
N LEU A 237 15.74 -19.49 12.94
CA LEU A 237 15.47 -18.81 14.23
C LEU A 237 16.44 -19.27 15.34
N GLU A 238 16.74 -20.56 15.39
CA GLU A 238 17.72 -21.13 16.32
C GLU A 238 19.17 -20.75 15.95
N GLY A 239 19.43 -20.47 14.66
CA GLY A 239 20.75 -20.16 14.13
C GLY A 239 21.18 -18.70 14.30
N ASN A 240 22.20 -18.31 13.53
CA ASN A 240 22.82 -16.97 13.57
C ASN A 240 22.34 -16.03 12.45
N THR A 241 21.29 -16.41 11.73
CA THR A 241 20.71 -15.56 10.68
C THR A 241 20.12 -14.30 11.28
N LYS A 242 20.59 -13.13 10.88
CA LYS A 242 20.18 -11.86 11.50
C LYS A 242 18.80 -11.40 11.05
N ILE A 243 18.50 -11.49 9.74
CA ILE A 243 17.23 -11.07 9.18
C ILE A 243 16.61 -12.25 8.41
N ILE A 244 15.37 -12.59 8.73
CA ILE A 244 14.59 -13.67 8.13
C ILE A 244 13.33 -13.05 7.53
N ALA A 245 13.08 -13.22 6.23
CA ALA A 245 11.81 -12.84 5.63
C ALA A 245 10.97 -14.09 5.34
N THR A 246 9.68 -14.00 5.67
CA THR A 246 8.74 -15.11 5.51
C THR A 246 7.31 -14.60 5.28
N THR A 247 6.41 -15.51 4.95
CA THR A 247 5.01 -15.16 4.67
C THR A 247 4.12 -15.37 5.89
N ILE A 248 2.97 -14.67 5.90
CA ILE A 248 2.01 -14.68 7.01
C ILE A 248 1.46 -16.08 7.33
N GLN A 249 1.44 -17.00 6.35
CA GLN A 249 1.00 -18.37 6.55
C GLN A 249 1.85 -19.13 7.59
N LYS A 250 3.10 -18.70 7.80
CA LYS A 250 4.00 -19.27 8.80
C LYS A 250 3.95 -18.54 10.14
N PHE A 251 3.13 -17.48 10.25
CA PHE A 251 3.07 -16.63 11.45
C PHE A 251 2.73 -17.39 12.75
N PRO A 252 1.71 -18.27 12.81
CA PRO A 252 1.42 -19.03 14.04
C PRO A 252 2.63 -19.85 14.51
N TYR A 253 3.32 -20.47 13.55
CA TYR A 253 4.52 -21.24 13.85
C TYR A 253 5.70 -20.36 14.34
N ILE A 254 5.82 -19.13 13.80
CA ILE A 254 6.82 -18.17 14.28
C ILE A 254 6.55 -17.83 15.73
N VAL A 255 5.33 -17.43 16.08
CA VAL A 255 4.96 -17.01 17.43
C VAL A 255 5.22 -18.13 18.44
N ASP A 256 4.80 -19.36 18.13
CA ASP A 256 5.04 -20.53 18.99
C ASP A 256 6.55 -20.83 19.15
N THR A 257 7.33 -20.73 18.07
CA THR A 257 8.77 -21.01 18.11
C THR A 257 9.52 -19.96 18.90
N VAL A 258 9.28 -18.66 18.66
CA VAL A 258 9.98 -17.58 19.39
C VAL A 258 9.63 -17.58 20.87
N ALA A 259 8.40 -17.96 21.23
CA ALA A 259 7.97 -18.14 22.61
C ALA A 259 8.74 -19.25 23.34
N SER A 260 9.16 -20.29 22.61
CA SER A 260 9.94 -21.42 23.17
C SER A 260 11.43 -21.09 23.38
N LEU A 261 11.97 -20.13 22.62
CA LEU A 261 13.39 -19.74 22.61
C LEU A 261 13.70 -18.60 23.60
N LYS A 262 13.53 -18.84 24.88
CA LYS A 262 13.64 -17.84 25.97
C LYS A 262 15.02 -17.17 26.09
N ASP A 263 16.05 -17.82 25.61
CA ASP A 263 17.45 -17.30 25.68
C ASP A 263 17.75 -16.35 24.48
N LYS A 264 16.84 -16.18 23.57
CA LYS A 264 16.96 -15.30 22.40
C LYS A 264 15.90 -14.21 22.43
N THR A 265 16.23 -13.08 21.83
CA THR A 265 15.33 -11.93 21.67
C THR A 265 15.00 -11.71 20.21
N PHE A 266 13.75 -11.38 19.93
CA PHE A 266 13.23 -11.29 18.56
C PHE A 266 12.54 -9.95 18.30
N ALA A 267 12.82 -9.36 17.14
CA ALA A 267 11.99 -8.31 16.56
C ALA A 267 11.16 -8.90 15.40
N VAL A 268 9.84 -8.79 15.46
CA VAL A 268 8.93 -9.29 14.43
C VAL A 268 8.27 -8.10 13.74
N ILE A 269 8.63 -7.85 12.48
CA ILE A 269 8.08 -6.77 11.67
C ILE A 269 6.98 -7.36 10.77
N ILE A 270 5.78 -6.82 10.85
CA ILE A 270 4.60 -7.30 10.12
C ILE A 270 4.21 -6.23 9.10
N ASP A 271 4.30 -6.56 7.81
CA ASP A 271 3.85 -5.68 6.72
C ASP A 271 2.40 -5.98 6.36
N GLU A 272 1.63 -4.90 6.11
CA GLU A 272 0.22 -4.98 5.74
C GLU A 272 -0.58 -5.86 6.72
N ALA A 273 -0.50 -5.57 8.04
CA ALA A 273 -1.18 -6.30 9.10
C ALA A 273 -2.71 -6.45 8.91
N HIS A 274 -3.26 -5.86 7.84
CA HIS A 274 -4.69 -5.77 7.55
C HIS A 274 -5.13 -6.52 6.29
N SER A 275 -4.29 -7.31 5.64
CA SER A 275 -4.64 -7.91 4.35
C SER A 275 -5.70 -9.01 4.48
N SER A 276 -6.65 -9.01 3.54
CA SER A 276 -7.63 -10.08 3.37
C SER A 276 -7.13 -11.08 2.32
N THR A 277 -6.74 -12.28 2.72
CA THR A 277 -6.40 -13.37 1.79
C THR A 277 -7.60 -14.33 1.65
N ALA A 278 -8.26 -14.29 0.49
CA ALA A 278 -9.20 -15.34 0.11
C ALA A 278 -8.44 -16.46 -0.61
N GLY A 279 -8.61 -17.71 -0.23
CA GLY A 279 -8.12 -18.85 -1.00
C GLY A 279 -7.57 -20.03 -0.19
N LYS A 280 -6.98 -21.01 -0.90
CA LYS A 280 -6.49 -22.28 -0.35
C LYS A 280 -5.50 -22.13 0.82
N ASN A 281 -4.79 -21.04 0.88
CA ASN A 281 -3.79 -20.78 1.93
C ASN A 281 -4.44 -20.46 3.29
N MET A 282 -5.64 -19.85 3.30
CA MET A 282 -6.39 -19.60 4.54
C MET A 282 -6.99 -20.88 5.13
N ALA A 283 -7.34 -21.86 4.29
CA ALA A 283 -7.77 -23.16 4.80
C ALA A 283 -6.69 -23.85 5.64
N ALA A 284 -5.40 -23.64 5.29
CA ALA A 284 -4.28 -24.16 6.05
C ALA A 284 -4.11 -23.45 7.41
N ILE A 285 -4.26 -22.11 7.46
CA ILE A 285 -4.22 -21.33 8.71
C ILE A 285 -5.42 -21.69 9.59
N THR A 286 -6.63 -21.75 9.03
CA THR A 286 -7.86 -22.11 9.74
C THR A 286 -7.78 -23.53 10.32
N LYS A 287 -7.19 -24.46 9.56
CA LYS A 287 -6.95 -25.83 10.02
C LYS A 287 -5.89 -25.91 11.12
N ALA A 288 -4.81 -25.13 10.99
CA ALA A 288 -3.76 -25.04 12.02
C ALA A 288 -4.28 -24.41 13.32
N LEU A 289 -5.22 -23.47 13.23
CA LEU A 289 -5.85 -22.80 14.39
C LEU A 289 -7.03 -23.56 14.99
N GLY A 290 -7.37 -24.77 14.49
CA GLY A 290 -8.48 -25.59 15.02
C GLY A 290 -9.87 -24.97 14.85
N LYS A 291 -10.03 -23.91 14.06
CA LYS A 291 -11.33 -23.29 13.75
C LYS A 291 -12.06 -24.13 12.70
N GLY A 292 -13.29 -24.56 12.98
CA GLY A 292 -14.12 -25.36 12.08
C GLY A 292 -14.40 -24.64 10.74
N LYS A 293 -14.78 -25.41 9.71
CA LYS A 293 -15.17 -24.89 8.40
C LYS A 293 -16.25 -23.81 8.54
N LYS A 294 -15.93 -22.59 8.16
CA LYS A 294 -16.91 -21.56 7.83
C LYS A 294 -17.27 -21.68 6.35
N ASP A 295 -18.43 -21.17 5.97
CA ASP A 295 -18.91 -21.19 4.59
C ASP A 295 -17.85 -20.57 3.63
N ASP A 296 -17.72 -21.15 2.44
CA ASP A 296 -16.70 -20.81 1.42
C ASP A 296 -16.67 -19.32 0.98
N ASP A 297 -17.68 -18.54 1.36
CA ASP A 297 -17.84 -17.12 1.00
C ASP A 297 -17.52 -16.15 2.17
N GLU A 298 -17.17 -16.61 3.38
CA GLU A 298 -16.73 -15.71 4.47
C GLU A 298 -15.23 -15.42 4.36
N GLU A 299 -14.90 -14.14 4.17
CA GLU A 299 -13.53 -13.64 4.22
C GLU A 299 -12.99 -13.77 5.66
N ILE A 300 -11.90 -14.52 5.84
CA ILE A 300 -11.16 -14.51 7.10
C ILE A 300 -10.17 -13.35 7.03
N ASP A 301 -10.26 -12.48 8.00
CA ASP A 301 -9.40 -11.32 8.11
C ASP A 301 -8.05 -11.72 8.76
N VAL A 302 -6.97 -11.45 8.05
CA VAL A 302 -5.61 -11.78 8.49
C VAL A 302 -5.23 -10.98 9.73
N GLU A 303 -5.67 -9.72 9.82
CA GLU A 303 -5.42 -8.86 10.99
C GLU A 303 -6.00 -9.46 12.27
N ASP A 304 -7.25 -9.92 12.21
CA ASP A 304 -7.89 -10.58 13.35
C ASP A 304 -7.17 -11.89 13.71
N THR A 305 -6.67 -12.64 12.71
CA THR A 305 -5.88 -13.86 12.93
C THR A 305 -4.55 -13.58 13.63
N ILE A 306 -3.83 -12.53 13.23
CA ILE A 306 -2.58 -12.11 13.87
C ILE A 306 -2.84 -11.70 15.32
N VAL A 307 -3.88 -10.88 15.54
CA VAL A 307 -4.27 -10.42 16.88
C VAL A 307 -4.65 -11.59 17.79
N ASP A 308 -5.48 -12.52 17.29
CA ASP A 308 -5.89 -13.70 18.04
C ASP A 308 -4.69 -14.59 18.41
N GLU A 309 -3.74 -14.76 17.48
CA GLU A 309 -2.57 -15.61 17.72
C GLU A 309 -1.63 -15.01 18.76
N ILE A 310 -1.37 -13.70 18.71
CA ILE A 310 -0.56 -13.02 19.72
C ILE A 310 -1.25 -13.04 21.09
N LYS A 311 -2.59 -12.82 21.13
CA LYS A 311 -3.35 -12.91 22.38
C LYS A 311 -3.35 -14.31 22.98
N ARG A 312 -3.41 -15.36 22.16
CA ARG A 312 -3.35 -16.76 22.60
C ARG A 312 -2.03 -17.08 23.30
N ASN A 313 -0.91 -16.57 22.77
CA ASN A 313 0.41 -16.80 23.33
C ASN A 313 0.74 -15.87 24.51
N GLY A 314 -0.09 -14.86 24.78
CA GLY A 314 0.12 -13.89 25.86
C GLY A 314 1.31 -12.95 25.61
N LYS A 315 1.61 -12.11 26.60
CA LYS A 315 2.77 -11.21 26.56
C LYS A 315 4.06 -12.02 26.67
N GLN A 316 4.98 -11.78 25.75
CA GLN A 316 6.29 -12.42 25.69
C GLN A 316 7.38 -11.36 25.90
N ASP A 317 8.24 -11.54 26.90
CA ASP A 317 9.27 -10.56 27.27
C ASP A 317 10.46 -10.55 26.31
N ASN A 318 10.58 -11.60 25.49
CA ASN A 318 11.66 -11.75 24.51
C ASN A 318 11.29 -11.35 23.08
N VAL A 319 10.07 -10.82 22.85
CA VAL A 319 9.60 -10.46 21.50
C VAL A 319 9.06 -9.04 21.48
N SER A 320 9.46 -8.26 20.47
CA SER A 320 8.83 -6.99 20.11
C SER A 320 8.19 -7.08 18.73
N PHE A 321 6.95 -6.64 18.62
CA PHE A 321 6.23 -6.59 17.35
C PHE A 321 6.20 -5.17 16.78
N PHE A 322 6.48 -5.04 15.47
CA PHE A 322 6.41 -3.79 14.72
C PHE A 322 5.38 -3.98 13.59
N ALA A 323 4.17 -3.53 13.83
CA ALA A 323 3.06 -3.67 12.88
C ALA A 323 2.93 -2.44 11.99
N PHE A 324 3.09 -2.62 10.68
CA PHE A 324 2.89 -1.59 9.66
C PHE A 324 1.54 -1.73 9.01
N THR A 325 0.75 -0.67 9.01
CA THR A 325 -0.56 -0.64 8.34
C THR A 325 -0.93 0.79 7.94
N ALA A 326 -1.73 0.93 6.89
CA ALA A 326 -2.33 2.23 6.55
C ALA A 326 -3.63 2.48 7.31
N THR A 327 -4.33 1.41 7.69
CA THR A 327 -5.71 1.46 8.18
C THR A 327 -5.90 0.50 9.35
N PRO A 328 -5.35 0.82 10.55
CA PRO A 328 -5.47 -0.05 11.70
C PRO A 328 -6.92 -0.20 12.15
N LYS A 329 -7.31 -1.42 12.53
CA LYS A 329 -8.57 -1.71 13.19
C LYS A 329 -8.49 -1.38 14.70
N PRO A 330 -9.65 -1.22 15.38
CA PRO A 330 -9.66 -1.05 16.83
C PRO A 330 -8.91 -2.16 17.60
N THR A 331 -9.01 -3.41 17.13
CA THR A 331 -8.30 -4.56 17.72
C THR A 331 -6.79 -4.46 17.57
N THR A 332 -6.31 -3.95 16.46
CA THR A 332 -4.89 -3.70 16.18
C THR A 332 -4.35 -2.54 17.01
N LEU A 333 -5.14 -1.47 17.13
CA LEU A 333 -4.83 -0.35 18.03
C LEU A 333 -4.71 -0.81 19.49
N GLN A 334 -5.57 -1.70 19.97
CA GLN A 334 -5.50 -2.24 21.31
C GLN A 334 -4.26 -3.11 21.56
N LEU A 335 -3.81 -3.88 20.57
CA LEU A 335 -2.70 -4.82 20.72
C LEU A 335 -1.33 -4.15 20.50
N PHE A 336 -1.20 -3.31 19.49
CA PHE A 336 0.08 -2.73 19.06
C PHE A 336 0.20 -1.25 19.36
N GLY A 337 -0.93 -0.57 19.62
CA GLY A 337 -0.95 0.86 19.94
C GLY A 337 -0.46 1.12 21.36
N ARG A 338 -0.07 2.37 21.60
CA ARG A 338 0.27 2.84 22.95
C ARG A 338 -0.82 3.78 23.46
N LEU A 339 -1.07 3.74 24.76
CA LEU A 339 -1.92 4.71 25.41
C LEU A 339 -1.20 6.08 25.36
N ASN A 340 -1.87 7.09 24.80
CA ASN A 340 -1.45 8.47 24.90
C ASN A 340 -1.73 9.00 26.33
N LYS A 341 -1.32 10.24 26.61
CA LYS A 341 -1.51 10.88 27.95
C LYS A 341 -2.98 10.95 28.36
N ASP A 342 -3.91 10.90 27.42
CA ASP A 342 -5.35 10.98 27.62
C ASP A 342 -6.01 9.60 27.77
N GLY A 343 -5.22 8.52 27.79
CA GLY A 343 -5.67 7.14 27.95
C GLY A 343 -6.25 6.50 26.68
N HIS A 344 -6.17 7.17 25.54
CA HIS A 344 -6.59 6.62 24.25
C HIS A 344 -5.45 5.89 23.56
N GLY A 345 -5.74 4.70 23.01
CA GLY A 345 -4.80 3.94 22.21
C GLY A 345 -4.53 4.64 20.87
N GLY A 346 -3.27 4.89 20.55
CA GLY A 346 -2.84 5.50 19.30
C GLY A 346 -1.66 4.76 18.68
N ALA A 347 -1.39 5.03 17.39
CA ALA A 347 -0.18 4.53 16.74
C ALA A 347 1.08 5.16 17.37
N PHE A 348 2.16 4.37 17.42
CA PHE A 348 3.46 4.87 17.87
C PHE A 348 4.01 5.95 16.94
N HIS A 349 3.80 5.78 15.63
CA HIS A 349 4.15 6.76 14.62
C HIS A 349 3.07 6.80 13.53
N THR A 350 2.69 8.02 13.10
CA THR A 350 1.66 8.24 12.08
C THR A 350 2.20 9.10 10.95
N TYR A 351 1.97 8.65 9.72
CA TYR A 351 1.97 9.46 8.50
C TYR A 351 0.59 9.33 7.88
N SER A 352 -0.27 10.33 8.13
CA SER A 352 -1.70 10.25 7.85
C SER A 352 -2.02 10.20 6.35
N MET A 353 -3.20 9.71 6.00
CA MET A 353 -3.71 9.80 4.63
C MET A 353 -3.95 11.25 4.24
N LYS A 354 -4.46 12.08 5.17
CA LYS A 354 -4.66 13.52 4.98
C LYS A 354 -3.35 14.21 4.59
N GLN A 355 -2.28 14.03 5.38
CA GLN A 355 -0.96 14.61 5.07
C GLN A 355 -0.47 14.16 3.68
N ALA A 356 -0.59 12.88 3.36
CA ALA A 356 -0.14 12.35 2.09
C ALA A 356 -0.93 12.90 0.88
N ILE A 357 -2.24 13.20 1.05
CA ILE A 357 -3.08 13.84 0.02
C ILE A 357 -2.69 15.31 -0.14
N GLU A 358 -2.59 16.05 0.95
CA GLU A 358 -2.28 17.48 0.94
C GLU A 358 -0.85 17.76 0.41
N GLU A 359 0.10 16.85 0.67
CA GLU A 359 1.44 16.88 0.09
C GLU A 359 1.47 16.47 -1.41
N GLY A 360 0.33 16.04 -1.98
CA GLY A 360 0.24 15.61 -3.37
C GLY A 360 0.97 14.29 -3.63
N PHE A 361 1.22 13.49 -2.61
CA PHE A 361 1.90 12.19 -2.72
C PHE A 361 0.96 11.06 -3.13
N ILE A 362 -0.28 11.15 -2.68
CA ILE A 362 -1.40 10.30 -3.11
C ILE A 362 -2.59 11.18 -3.49
N LEU A 363 -3.53 10.62 -4.22
CA LEU A 363 -4.74 11.33 -4.66
C LEU A 363 -5.87 11.14 -3.65
N ASP A 364 -6.71 12.18 -3.50
CA ASP A 364 -8.00 12.05 -2.84
C ASP A 364 -8.96 11.27 -3.75
N VAL A 365 -9.25 10.04 -3.35
CA VAL A 365 -10.11 9.14 -4.13
C VAL A 365 -11.59 9.52 -4.03
N LEU A 366 -11.99 10.27 -3.02
CA LEU A 366 -13.37 10.71 -2.85
C LEU A 366 -13.71 11.99 -3.62
N GLN A 367 -12.72 12.67 -4.21
CA GLN A 367 -12.93 13.94 -4.93
C GLN A 367 -13.95 13.81 -6.07
N ASN A 368 -13.92 12.70 -6.82
CA ASN A 368 -14.87 12.43 -7.91
C ASN A 368 -15.65 11.13 -7.64
N TYR A 369 -16.15 11.00 -6.41
CA TYR A 369 -17.03 9.90 -6.02
C TYR A 369 -18.48 10.27 -6.31
N ILE A 370 -19.15 9.44 -7.10
CA ILE A 370 -20.56 9.62 -7.50
C ILE A 370 -21.30 8.32 -7.23
N THR A 371 -22.49 8.40 -6.62
CA THR A 371 -23.38 7.23 -6.52
C THR A 371 -24.15 7.04 -7.82
N TYR A 372 -24.49 5.80 -8.15
CA TYR A 372 -25.30 5.48 -9.33
C TYR A 372 -26.66 6.18 -9.31
N LYS A 373 -27.27 6.32 -8.13
CA LYS A 373 -28.51 7.09 -7.96
C LYS A 373 -28.34 8.54 -8.40
N THR A 374 -27.29 9.19 -7.92
CA THR A 374 -26.98 10.59 -8.29
C THR A 374 -26.65 10.70 -9.77
N PHE A 375 -25.82 9.80 -10.30
CA PHE A 375 -25.49 9.74 -11.72
C PHE A 375 -26.72 9.55 -12.60
N PHE A 376 -27.65 8.68 -12.19
CA PHE A 376 -28.88 8.41 -12.90
C PHE A 376 -29.88 9.58 -12.80
N GLN A 377 -29.96 10.26 -11.66
CA GLN A 377 -30.79 11.45 -11.45
C GLN A 377 -30.30 12.64 -12.28
N ILE A 378 -28.99 12.80 -12.48
CA ILE A 378 -28.43 13.81 -13.38
C ILE A 378 -28.83 13.53 -14.84
N ASN A 379 -29.01 12.26 -15.20
CA ASN A 379 -29.33 11.84 -16.56
C ASN A 379 -30.83 11.54 -16.80
N LYS A 380 -31.65 11.41 -15.74
CA LYS A 380 -33.11 11.16 -15.85
C LYS A 380 -33.85 11.70 -14.64
N ILE A 381 -34.73 12.66 -14.87
CA ILE A 381 -35.87 12.93 -13.98
C ILE A 381 -36.87 11.83 -14.28
N ILE A 382 -37.25 10.93 -13.30
CA ILE A 382 -38.54 10.20 -13.28
C ILE A 382 -38.59 9.03 -12.27
N GLN A 383 -39.58 9.11 -11.40
CA GLN A 383 -40.62 8.22 -10.91
C GLN A 383 -40.31 6.95 -10.09
N ASP A 384 -40.97 7.00 -8.99
CA ASP A 384 -41.48 6.16 -7.90
C ASP A 384 -41.84 4.70 -8.22
N ASP A 385 -41.66 3.74 -7.26
CA ASP A 385 -42.59 3.19 -6.28
C ASP A 385 -42.21 1.78 -5.73
N PRO A 386 -42.95 1.10 -4.86
CA PRO A 386 -42.87 1.04 -3.42
C PRO A 386 -42.44 -0.32 -2.79
N GLU A 387 -42.56 -0.39 -1.49
CA GLU A 387 -42.17 -1.37 -0.45
C GLU A 387 -42.55 -2.84 -0.62
N LEU A 388 -41.70 -3.77 -0.08
CA LEU A 388 -42.08 -5.10 0.36
C LEU A 388 -41.17 -5.65 1.47
N GLU A 389 -41.76 -6.36 2.44
CA GLU A 389 -41.14 -6.82 3.69
C GLU A 389 -40.64 -8.27 3.67
N THR A 390 -39.55 -8.53 4.31
CA THR A 390 -38.97 -9.61 5.15
C THR A 390 -37.46 -9.84 4.88
N LYS A 391 -36.63 -9.75 5.93
CA LYS A 391 -35.16 -9.64 5.81
C LYS A 391 -34.44 -10.83 5.12
N LYS A 392 -34.94 -12.06 5.22
CA LYS A 392 -34.25 -13.26 4.68
C LYS A 392 -34.67 -13.57 3.24
N ALA A 393 -35.95 -13.41 2.94
CA ALA A 393 -36.49 -13.48 1.58
C ALA A 393 -35.98 -12.30 0.73
N LYS A 394 -35.91 -11.08 1.32
CA LYS A 394 -35.32 -9.89 0.68
C LYS A 394 -33.87 -10.12 0.25
N ARG A 395 -33.05 -10.82 1.05
CA ARG A 395 -31.64 -11.08 0.75
C ARG A 395 -31.46 -12.06 -0.42
N GLN A 396 -32.27 -13.10 -0.50
CA GLN A 396 -32.28 -14.06 -1.62
C GLN A 396 -32.88 -13.47 -2.89
N ILE A 397 -33.99 -12.74 -2.78
CA ILE A 397 -34.63 -12.05 -3.90
C ILE A 397 -33.76 -10.93 -4.42
N ALA A 398 -33.13 -10.13 -3.54
CA ALA A 398 -32.19 -9.09 -3.93
C ALA A 398 -30.96 -9.68 -4.66
N ARG A 399 -30.40 -10.79 -4.15
CA ARG A 399 -29.26 -11.48 -4.79
C ARG A 399 -29.66 -12.09 -6.15
N SER A 400 -30.87 -12.65 -6.26
CA SER A 400 -31.39 -13.16 -7.53
C SER A 400 -31.69 -12.04 -8.53
N ALA A 401 -32.29 -10.93 -8.08
CA ALA A 401 -32.56 -9.76 -8.92
C ALA A 401 -31.27 -9.04 -9.35
N GLU A 402 -30.24 -9.03 -8.51
CA GLU A 402 -28.94 -8.41 -8.81
C GLU A 402 -28.14 -9.17 -9.87
N LEU A 403 -28.27 -10.49 -9.90
CA LEU A 403 -27.63 -11.37 -10.89
C LEU A 403 -28.53 -11.65 -12.10
N HIS A 404 -29.67 -10.95 -12.20
CA HIS A 404 -30.53 -11.07 -13.37
C HIS A 404 -29.87 -10.38 -14.58
N ASP A 405 -29.83 -11.06 -15.70
CA ASP A 405 -29.10 -10.66 -16.91
C ASP A 405 -29.48 -9.25 -17.40
N THR A 406 -30.73 -8.83 -17.25
CA THR A 406 -31.20 -7.48 -17.60
C THR A 406 -30.53 -6.40 -16.75
N ASN A 407 -30.41 -6.62 -15.43
CA ASN A 407 -29.73 -5.69 -14.51
C ASN A 407 -28.24 -5.61 -14.75
N ILE A 408 -27.61 -6.76 -15.03
CA ILE A 408 -26.19 -6.83 -15.40
C ILE A 408 -25.94 -6.07 -16.69
N ALA A 409 -26.76 -6.30 -17.73
CA ALA A 409 -26.64 -5.63 -19.02
C ALA A 409 -26.74 -4.10 -18.91
N GLN A 410 -27.70 -3.58 -18.14
CA GLN A 410 -27.85 -2.14 -17.91
C GLN A 410 -26.66 -1.55 -17.17
N ARG A 411 -26.15 -2.21 -16.12
CA ARG A 411 -24.97 -1.72 -15.39
C ARG A 411 -23.71 -1.78 -16.25
N VAL A 412 -23.55 -2.82 -17.05
CA VAL A 412 -22.43 -2.94 -18.00
C VAL A 412 -22.46 -1.82 -19.02
N GLU A 413 -23.62 -1.49 -19.59
CA GLU A 413 -23.77 -0.35 -20.49
C GLU A 413 -23.30 0.95 -19.82
N VAL A 414 -23.77 1.24 -18.61
CA VAL A 414 -23.36 2.44 -17.87
C VAL A 414 -21.84 2.43 -17.58
N ILE A 415 -21.28 1.31 -17.16
CA ILE A 415 -19.85 1.18 -16.88
C ILE A 415 -19.01 1.43 -18.13
N VAL A 416 -19.35 0.80 -19.24
CA VAL A 416 -18.60 0.92 -20.50
C VAL A 416 -18.72 2.33 -21.08
N GLU A 417 -19.92 2.90 -21.12
CA GLU A 417 -20.11 4.24 -21.67
C GLU A 417 -19.48 5.32 -20.77
N HIS A 418 -19.60 5.22 -19.46
CA HIS A 418 -18.89 6.13 -18.54
C HIS A 418 -17.37 6.01 -18.70
N PHE A 419 -16.84 4.80 -18.83
CA PHE A 419 -15.41 4.61 -19.04
C PHE A 419 -14.97 5.27 -20.36
N ARG A 420 -15.68 5.04 -21.46
CA ARG A 420 -15.34 5.59 -22.77
C ARG A 420 -15.41 7.11 -22.83
N THR A 421 -16.48 7.69 -22.27
CA THR A 421 -16.73 9.13 -22.39
C THR A 421 -15.97 9.97 -21.39
N THR A 422 -15.69 9.42 -20.19
CA THR A 422 -15.14 10.19 -19.06
C THR A 422 -13.71 9.81 -18.71
N VAL A 423 -13.37 8.52 -18.75
CA VAL A 423 -12.12 8.01 -18.16
C VAL A 423 -11.07 7.68 -19.22
N MET A 424 -11.48 7.14 -20.35
CA MET A 424 -10.58 6.51 -21.33
C MET A 424 -9.49 7.45 -21.86
N SER A 425 -9.79 8.77 -21.96
CA SER A 425 -8.83 9.79 -22.40
C SER A 425 -7.77 10.16 -21.35
N GLU A 426 -7.99 9.79 -20.09
CA GLU A 426 -7.00 10.06 -19.04
C GLU A 426 -5.67 9.36 -19.34
N LEU A 427 -4.58 9.92 -18.82
CA LEU A 427 -3.22 9.43 -19.00
C LEU A 427 -2.82 9.25 -20.47
N GLY A 428 -3.29 10.14 -21.36
CA GLY A 428 -3.04 10.04 -22.79
C GLY A 428 -3.64 8.78 -23.44
N GLY A 429 -4.76 8.30 -22.92
CA GLY A 429 -5.46 7.10 -23.40
C GLY A 429 -5.01 5.79 -22.76
N SER A 430 -4.09 5.83 -21.79
CA SER A 430 -3.61 4.64 -21.08
C SER A 430 -4.39 4.32 -19.80
N ALA A 431 -5.47 5.05 -19.52
CA ALA A 431 -6.29 4.85 -18.32
C ALA A 431 -6.90 3.45 -18.23
N LYS A 432 -7.03 2.96 -17.01
CA LYS A 432 -7.60 1.65 -16.69
C LYS A 432 -8.70 1.77 -15.65
N ALA A 433 -9.58 0.78 -15.63
CA ALA A 433 -10.67 0.71 -14.67
C ALA A 433 -10.71 -0.65 -13.96
N MET A 434 -11.26 -0.64 -12.74
CA MET A 434 -11.54 -1.85 -11.97
C MET A 434 -13.04 -1.91 -11.66
N VAL A 435 -13.65 -3.08 -11.84
CA VAL A 435 -15.04 -3.36 -11.48
C VAL A 435 -15.04 -4.32 -10.29
N ILE A 436 -15.52 -3.84 -9.15
CA ILE A 436 -15.58 -4.62 -7.90
C ILE A 436 -16.93 -5.34 -7.83
N THR A 437 -16.94 -6.65 -7.96
CA THR A 437 -18.16 -7.47 -7.88
C THR A 437 -18.32 -8.08 -6.48
N ASP A 438 -19.54 -8.42 -6.13
CA ASP A 438 -19.89 -9.00 -4.83
C ASP A 438 -19.50 -10.48 -4.69
N SER A 439 -19.38 -11.18 -5.84
CA SER A 439 -19.13 -12.62 -5.87
C SER A 439 -18.35 -13.06 -7.11
N ARG A 440 -17.75 -14.26 -7.03
CA ARG A 440 -17.09 -14.92 -8.17
C ARG A 440 -18.06 -15.15 -9.33
N GLN A 441 -19.31 -15.53 -9.04
CA GLN A 441 -20.38 -15.67 -10.05
C GLN A 441 -20.67 -14.32 -10.72
N GLY A 442 -20.77 -13.25 -9.90
CA GLY A 442 -20.91 -11.89 -10.41
C GLY A 442 -19.79 -11.52 -11.38
N ALA A 443 -18.51 -11.74 -11.00
CA ALA A 443 -17.37 -11.44 -11.86
C ALA A 443 -17.46 -12.14 -13.23
N VAL A 444 -17.84 -13.43 -13.26
CA VAL A 444 -18.04 -14.20 -14.49
C VAL A 444 -19.18 -13.63 -15.35
N LYS A 445 -20.35 -13.39 -14.73
CA LYS A 445 -21.52 -12.87 -15.45
C LYS A 445 -21.28 -11.47 -16.02
N TYR A 446 -20.71 -10.56 -15.22
CA TYR A 446 -20.36 -9.21 -15.69
C TYR A 446 -19.29 -9.24 -16.79
N ARG A 447 -18.32 -10.16 -16.73
CA ARG A 447 -17.30 -10.30 -17.77
C ARG A 447 -17.90 -10.76 -19.10
N LYS A 448 -18.81 -11.75 -19.09
CA LYS A 448 -19.54 -12.21 -20.28
C LYS A 448 -20.41 -11.08 -20.87
N ALA A 449 -21.24 -10.46 -20.02
CA ALA A 449 -22.10 -9.37 -20.45
C ALA A 449 -21.32 -8.16 -21.02
N MET A 450 -20.12 -7.89 -20.49
CA MET A 450 -19.25 -6.84 -21.01
C MET A 450 -18.71 -7.19 -22.40
N GLU A 451 -18.28 -8.42 -22.63
CA GLU A 451 -17.88 -8.89 -23.96
C GLU A 451 -19.02 -8.78 -24.99
N ASP A 452 -20.21 -9.25 -24.60
CA ASP A 452 -21.40 -9.18 -25.45
C ASP A 452 -21.75 -7.73 -25.81
N TYR A 453 -21.68 -6.82 -24.84
CA TYR A 453 -21.94 -5.39 -25.07
C TYR A 453 -20.89 -4.76 -25.98
N LEU A 454 -19.60 -5.00 -25.74
CA LEU A 454 -18.51 -4.49 -26.56
C LEU A 454 -18.63 -4.99 -28.02
N ASN A 455 -18.92 -6.28 -28.20
CA ASN A 455 -19.13 -6.89 -29.52
C ASN A 455 -20.35 -6.27 -30.22
N LYS A 456 -21.49 -6.13 -29.51
CA LYS A 456 -22.72 -5.52 -30.05
C LYS A 456 -22.51 -4.08 -30.51
N LYS A 457 -21.69 -3.31 -29.78
CA LYS A 457 -21.36 -1.91 -30.13
C LYS A 457 -20.19 -1.79 -31.11
N GLY A 458 -19.49 -2.87 -31.42
CA GLY A 458 -18.29 -2.85 -32.27
C GLY A 458 -17.09 -2.14 -31.62
N TYR A 459 -17.01 -2.13 -30.29
CA TYR A 459 -15.92 -1.52 -29.55
C TYR A 459 -14.73 -2.49 -29.45
N THR A 460 -13.68 -2.23 -30.21
CA THR A 460 -12.47 -3.08 -30.27
C THR A 460 -11.30 -2.56 -29.43
N ASP A 461 -11.43 -1.36 -28.90
CA ASP A 461 -10.41 -0.62 -28.13
C ASP A 461 -10.45 -0.88 -26.61
N ILE A 462 -11.40 -1.70 -26.15
CA ILE A 462 -11.54 -2.12 -24.77
C ILE A 462 -11.51 -3.65 -24.69
N LYS A 463 -10.51 -4.20 -23.99
CA LYS A 463 -10.52 -5.59 -23.56
C LYS A 463 -10.60 -5.65 -22.04
N ALA A 464 -11.37 -6.60 -21.54
CA ALA A 464 -11.54 -6.80 -20.11
C ALA A 464 -10.88 -8.10 -19.65
N LEU A 465 -10.35 -8.12 -18.43
CA LEU A 465 -9.84 -9.29 -17.73
C LEU A 465 -10.70 -9.56 -16.49
N VAL A 466 -10.62 -10.78 -15.96
CA VAL A 466 -11.28 -11.15 -14.71
C VAL A 466 -10.26 -11.67 -13.71
N ALA A 467 -10.48 -11.40 -12.41
CA ALA A 467 -9.64 -11.88 -11.33
C ALA A 467 -10.48 -12.43 -10.16
N PHE A 468 -10.35 -13.73 -9.91
CA PHE A 468 -10.93 -14.41 -8.76
C PHE A 468 -10.13 -15.67 -8.43
N SER A 469 -10.22 -16.15 -7.18
CA SER A 469 -9.49 -17.35 -6.75
C SER A 469 -10.33 -18.61 -6.89
N GLY A 470 -9.68 -19.70 -7.30
CA GLY A 470 -10.30 -21.05 -7.36
C GLY A 470 -11.26 -21.22 -8.54
N LYS A 471 -12.26 -22.08 -8.36
CA LYS A 471 -13.24 -22.45 -9.36
C LYS A 471 -14.62 -21.90 -8.98
N VAL A 472 -15.43 -21.56 -9.97
CA VAL A 472 -16.84 -21.15 -9.76
C VAL A 472 -17.72 -21.76 -10.83
N LYS A 473 -18.91 -22.23 -10.43
CA LYS A 473 -19.92 -22.79 -11.32
C LYS A 473 -20.96 -21.71 -11.65
N VAL A 474 -21.20 -21.47 -12.92
CA VAL A 474 -22.21 -20.54 -13.43
C VAL A 474 -22.93 -21.22 -14.59
N ASP A 475 -24.25 -21.29 -14.53
CA ASP A 475 -25.10 -21.92 -15.58
C ASP A 475 -24.60 -23.32 -15.98
N ASP A 476 -24.31 -24.18 -14.99
CA ASP A 476 -23.77 -25.54 -15.10
C ASP A 476 -22.36 -25.67 -15.73
N GLU A 477 -21.71 -24.59 -16.06
CA GLU A 477 -20.33 -24.56 -16.55
C GLU A 477 -19.34 -24.14 -15.45
N GLU A 478 -18.18 -24.79 -15.38
CA GLU A 478 -17.10 -24.45 -14.45
C GLU A 478 -16.12 -23.45 -15.08
N PHE A 479 -15.87 -22.35 -14.38
CA PHE A 479 -14.95 -21.28 -14.76
C PHE A 479 -13.79 -21.15 -13.78
N THR A 480 -12.64 -20.85 -14.34
CA THR A 480 -11.42 -20.44 -13.61
C THR A 480 -10.86 -19.18 -14.25
N GLU A 481 -10.09 -18.40 -13.50
CA GLU A 481 -9.43 -17.21 -14.03
C GLU A 481 -8.57 -17.50 -15.28
N PRO A 482 -7.68 -18.55 -15.29
CA PRO A 482 -6.92 -18.89 -16.48
C PRO A 482 -7.79 -19.29 -17.70
N LYS A 483 -8.89 -20.02 -17.47
CA LYS A 483 -9.81 -20.40 -18.55
C LYS A 483 -10.46 -19.18 -19.20
N MET A 484 -10.83 -18.17 -18.39
CA MET A 484 -11.49 -16.95 -18.88
C MET A 484 -10.53 -15.96 -19.52
N ASN A 485 -9.31 -15.82 -18.99
CA ASN A 485 -8.32 -14.86 -19.49
C ASN A 485 -7.43 -15.40 -20.59
N GLY A 486 -7.32 -16.73 -20.75
CA GLY A 486 -6.48 -17.40 -21.73
C GLY A 486 -4.99 -17.47 -21.36
N PHE A 487 -4.61 -17.17 -20.11
CA PHE A 487 -3.24 -17.25 -19.60
C PHE A 487 -3.21 -17.56 -18.09
N ALA A 488 -2.03 -17.93 -17.57
CA ALA A 488 -1.84 -18.29 -16.16
C ALA A 488 -2.01 -17.08 -15.23
N GLU A 489 -2.49 -17.32 -13.99
CA GLU A 489 -2.82 -16.28 -12.99
C GLU A 489 -1.65 -15.33 -12.70
N GLU A 490 -0.41 -15.85 -12.69
CA GLU A 490 0.79 -15.08 -12.38
C GLU A 490 1.08 -13.97 -13.42
N LYS A 491 0.56 -14.14 -14.63
CA LYS A 491 0.74 -13.17 -15.73
C LYS A 491 -0.31 -12.04 -15.71
N LEU A 492 -1.34 -12.12 -14.86
CA LEU A 492 -2.46 -11.19 -14.91
C LEU A 492 -2.00 -9.72 -14.76
N SER A 493 -1.14 -9.43 -13.80
CA SER A 493 -0.66 -8.06 -13.56
C SER A 493 0.09 -7.51 -14.77
N GLN A 494 0.94 -8.32 -15.40
CA GLN A 494 1.70 -7.94 -16.59
C GLN A 494 0.77 -7.75 -17.80
N MET A 495 -0.19 -8.66 -17.99
CA MET A 495 -1.16 -8.56 -19.08
C MET A 495 -2.07 -7.35 -18.91
N PHE A 496 -2.51 -7.07 -17.69
CA PHE A 496 -3.32 -5.89 -17.42
C PHE A 496 -2.53 -4.57 -17.59
N ASP A 497 -1.21 -4.56 -17.50
CA ASP A 497 -0.40 -3.37 -17.77
C ASP A 497 -0.34 -3.00 -19.27
N LYS A 498 -0.59 -3.96 -20.18
CA LYS A 498 -0.67 -3.72 -21.63
C LYS A 498 -1.85 -2.81 -21.97
N ASP A 499 -1.68 -1.95 -22.96
CA ASP A 499 -2.68 -0.93 -23.31
C ASP A 499 -3.96 -1.51 -23.91
N ASP A 500 -3.95 -2.73 -24.43
CA ASP A 500 -5.14 -3.44 -24.93
C ASP A 500 -6.18 -3.71 -23.84
N TYR A 501 -5.72 -4.01 -22.61
CA TYR A 501 -6.59 -4.36 -21.50
C TYR A 501 -6.92 -3.12 -20.68
N LYS A 502 -8.16 -2.67 -20.74
CA LYS A 502 -8.63 -1.44 -20.09
C LYS A 502 -9.40 -1.68 -18.79
N VAL A 503 -10.07 -2.83 -18.66
CA VAL A 503 -10.96 -3.11 -17.53
C VAL A 503 -10.58 -4.42 -16.86
N LEU A 504 -10.52 -4.42 -15.52
CA LEU A 504 -10.31 -5.60 -14.69
C LEU A 504 -11.52 -5.80 -13.77
N LEU A 505 -12.24 -6.91 -13.94
CA LEU A 505 -13.34 -7.30 -13.05
C LEU A 505 -12.79 -8.18 -11.94
N VAL A 506 -13.08 -7.84 -10.69
CA VAL A 506 -12.52 -8.54 -9.52
C VAL A 506 -13.61 -9.01 -8.56
N ALA A 507 -13.42 -10.20 -8.00
CA ALA A 507 -14.20 -10.71 -6.88
C ALA A 507 -13.24 -11.09 -5.75
N ASN A 508 -13.17 -10.28 -4.71
CA ASN A 508 -12.32 -10.41 -3.53
C ASN A 508 -10.79 -10.45 -3.80
N LYS A 509 -10.37 -10.84 -4.99
CA LYS A 509 -8.98 -10.84 -5.42
C LYS A 509 -8.58 -9.41 -5.85
N TYR A 510 -7.38 -8.96 -5.48
CA TYR A 510 -6.86 -7.63 -5.79
C TYR A 510 -7.61 -6.42 -5.18
N GLN A 511 -8.57 -6.63 -4.29
CA GLN A 511 -9.11 -5.54 -3.47
C GLN A 511 -8.05 -4.99 -2.51
N THR A 512 -7.07 -5.81 -2.14
CA THR A 512 -5.88 -5.42 -1.39
C THR A 512 -4.61 -5.87 -2.14
N GLY A 513 -3.47 -5.18 -1.94
CA GLY A 513 -2.15 -5.58 -2.46
C GLY A 513 -1.94 -5.50 -3.99
N PHE A 514 -2.84 -4.86 -4.76
CA PHE A 514 -2.67 -4.64 -6.20
C PHE A 514 -2.20 -3.21 -6.47
N ASP A 515 -1.05 -3.06 -7.13
CA ASP A 515 -0.47 -1.75 -7.46
C ASP A 515 -0.49 -1.52 -8.97
N GLN A 516 -1.45 -0.72 -9.45
CA GLN A 516 -1.57 -0.29 -10.85
C GLN A 516 -1.74 1.22 -10.91
N LYS A 517 -0.67 1.93 -11.26
CA LYS A 517 -0.66 3.40 -11.33
C LYS A 517 -1.62 3.99 -12.37
N LYS A 518 -1.87 3.25 -13.46
CA LYS A 518 -2.80 3.67 -14.54
C LYS A 518 -4.27 3.49 -14.17
N LEU A 519 -4.59 2.96 -12.98
CA LEU A 519 -5.97 2.75 -12.54
C LEU A 519 -6.62 4.09 -12.21
N CYS A 520 -7.51 4.57 -13.07
CA CYS A 520 -8.20 5.85 -12.96
C CYS A 520 -9.66 5.73 -12.51
N ALA A 521 -10.32 4.61 -12.77
CA ALA A 521 -11.72 4.44 -12.39
C ALA A 521 -11.96 3.17 -11.59
N MET A 522 -12.97 3.24 -10.71
CA MET A 522 -13.50 2.10 -9.98
C MET A 522 -15.02 2.10 -10.02
N TYR A 523 -15.58 0.96 -10.40
CA TYR A 523 -17.02 0.69 -10.47
C TYR A 523 -17.39 -0.29 -9.38
N VAL A 524 -18.13 0.18 -8.37
CA VAL A 524 -18.37 -0.59 -7.14
C VAL A 524 -19.76 -1.23 -7.18
N LEU A 525 -19.80 -2.55 -7.30
CA LEU A 525 -21.04 -3.36 -7.31
C LEU A 525 -21.19 -4.16 -6.01
N LYS A 526 -20.35 -3.92 -5.02
CA LYS A 526 -20.33 -4.59 -3.71
C LYS A 526 -20.59 -3.60 -2.59
N LYS A 527 -21.26 -4.02 -1.52
CA LYS A 527 -21.38 -3.22 -0.30
C LYS A 527 -20.02 -3.19 0.41
N LEU A 528 -19.47 -2.01 0.56
CA LEU A 528 -18.21 -1.75 1.27
C LEU A 528 -18.50 -1.10 2.62
N ARG A 529 -17.68 -1.36 3.65
CA ARG A 529 -17.85 -0.76 4.99
C ARG A 529 -16.51 -0.59 5.69
N GLY A 530 -16.39 0.47 6.50
CA GLY A 530 -15.24 0.73 7.37
C GLY A 530 -13.89 0.57 6.65
N VAL A 531 -12.96 -0.14 7.26
CA VAL A 531 -11.60 -0.38 6.74
C VAL A 531 -11.60 -0.97 5.32
N ASN A 532 -12.52 -1.90 5.00
CA ASN A 532 -12.60 -2.51 3.67
C ASN A 532 -12.89 -1.48 2.56
N ALA A 533 -13.75 -0.49 2.85
CA ALA A 533 -14.02 0.61 1.91
C ALA A 533 -12.74 1.41 1.62
N VAL A 534 -12.02 1.81 2.66
CA VAL A 534 -10.79 2.59 2.53
C VAL A 534 -9.72 1.82 1.77
N GLN A 535 -9.51 0.55 2.11
CA GLN A 535 -8.50 -0.31 1.47
C GLN A 535 -8.80 -0.54 -0.02
N THR A 536 -10.07 -0.77 -0.35
CA THR A 536 -10.51 -1.01 -1.72
C THR A 536 -10.37 0.25 -2.57
N LEU A 537 -10.94 1.36 -2.13
CA LEU A 537 -10.95 2.61 -2.90
C LEU A 537 -9.57 3.26 -3.00
N SER A 538 -8.71 3.11 -1.98
CA SER A 538 -7.34 3.63 -2.00
C SER A 538 -6.42 2.97 -3.05
N ARG A 539 -6.89 1.97 -3.79
CA ARG A 539 -6.16 1.47 -4.99
C ARG A 539 -6.06 2.52 -6.09
N LEU A 540 -6.99 3.46 -6.11
CA LEU A 540 -6.97 4.58 -7.06
C LEU A 540 -5.98 5.69 -6.70
N ASN A 541 -5.54 5.78 -5.46
CA ASN A 541 -4.81 6.94 -4.94
C ASN A 541 -3.38 7.11 -5.46
N ARG A 542 -2.86 6.16 -6.25
CA ARG A 542 -1.50 6.21 -6.80
C ARG A 542 -1.37 7.30 -7.84
N ILE A 543 -0.38 8.17 -7.68
CA ILE A 543 0.00 9.14 -8.71
C ILE A 543 0.64 8.42 -9.91
N CYS A 544 0.50 8.99 -11.11
CA CYS A 544 1.05 8.45 -12.35
C CYS A 544 1.82 9.53 -13.12
N THR A 545 3.04 9.82 -12.70
CA THR A 545 3.90 10.80 -13.38
C THR A 545 4.26 10.33 -14.80
N PRO A 546 4.35 11.25 -15.79
CA PRO A 546 4.25 12.71 -15.67
C PRO A 546 2.82 13.28 -15.74
N TYR A 547 1.80 12.42 -15.76
CA TYR A 547 0.41 12.81 -15.94
C TYR A 547 -0.20 13.40 -14.66
N ASN A 548 -1.10 14.37 -14.81
CA ASN A 548 -2.00 14.82 -13.74
C ASN A 548 -3.23 13.91 -13.72
N LYS A 549 -3.10 12.78 -13.05
CA LYS A 549 -4.12 11.74 -12.99
C LYS A 549 -5.33 12.20 -12.18
N ARG A 550 -6.52 12.02 -12.73
CA ARG A 550 -7.80 12.13 -12.02
C ARG A 550 -8.35 10.74 -11.69
N THR A 551 -9.07 10.63 -10.58
CA THR A 551 -9.71 9.39 -10.12
C THR A 551 -11.22 9.53 -10.20
N PHE A 552 -11.92 8.44 -10.56
CA PHE A 552 -13.37 8.41 -10.72
C PHE A 552 -13.93 7.18 -10.01
N ILE A 553 -14.93 7.36 -9.16
CA ILE A 553 -15.66 6.25 -8.55
C ILE A 553 -17.13 6.39 -8.92
N LEU A 554 -17.69 5.34 -9.52
CA LEU A 554 -19.12 5.20 -9.70
C LEU A 554 -19.60 4.00 -8.88
N ASP A 555 -20.35 4.31 -7.82
CA ASP A 555 -20.80 3.33 -6.84
C ASP A 555 -22.27 2.99 -7.02
N PHE A 556 -22.57 1.70 -7.17
CA PHE A 556 -23.92 1.18 -7.40
C PHE A 556 -24.59 0.69 -6.09
N LYS A 557 -23.85 0.67 -4.97
CA LYS A 557 -24.28 -0.01 -3.75
C LYS A 557 -24.19 0.81 -2.48
N ASN A 558 -23.30 1.78 -2.43
CA ASN A 558 -22.99 2.52 -1.22
C ASN A 558 -23.41 3.97 -1.37
N GLU A 559 -23.61 4.65 -0.24
CA GLU A 559 -23.90 6.08 -0.19
C GLU A 559 -22.61 6.86 0.09
N TYR A 560 -22.53 8.09 -0.38
CA TYR A 560 -21.34 8.96 -0.21
C TYR A 560 -20.96 9.17 1.25
N ASP A 561 -21.97 9.43 2.10
CA ASP A 561 -21.74 9.70 3.53
C ASP A 561 -21.17 8.50 4.28
N ASP A 562 -21.59 7.26 3.92
CA ASP A 562 -21.02 6.03 4.47
C ASP A 562 -19.52 5.92 4.12
N MET A 563 -19.17 6.27 2.88
CA MET A 563 -17.78 6.23 2.42
C MET A 563 -16.95 7.33 3.10
N LYS A 564 -17.46 8.55 3.18
CA LYS A 564 -16.79 9.64 3.88
C LYS A 564 -16.55 9.30 5.36
N ALA A 565 -17.55 8.72 6.03
CA ALA A 565 -17.41 8.28 7.42
C ALA A 565 -16.37 7.15 7.57
N ALA A 566 -16.25 6.24 6.58
CA ALA A 566 -15.24 5.20 6.59
C ALA A 566 -13.80 5.74 6.45
N PHE A 567 -13.60 6.83 5.73
CA PHE A 567 -12.29 7.47 5.53
C PHE A 567 -11.89 8.42 6.68
N ALA A 568 -12.84 8.95 7.43
CA ALA A 568 -12.60 9.95 8.47
C ALA A 568 -11.55 9.55 9.54
N PRO A 569 -11.39 8.27 9.95
CA PRO A 569 -10.38 7.87 10.93
C PRO A 569 -8.93 7.86 10.42
N TYR A 570 -8.68 8.09 9.13
CA TYR A 570 -7.38 7.91 8.47
C TYR A 570 -6.88 9.18 7.79
#